data_f12c18885def20ee883cf7a9d0c8c8d9
#
_entry.id   f12c18885def20ee883cf7a9d0c8c8d9
#
_cell.length_a   1.000
_cell.length_b   1.000
_cell.length_c   1.000
_cell.angle_alpha   90.00
_cell.angle_beta   90.00
_cell.angle_gamma   90.00
#
_symmetry.space_group_name_H-M   'P 1'
#
loop_
_entity.id
_entity.type
_entity.pdbx_description
1 polymer ?
#
loop_
_entity_poly.entity_id
_entity_poly.type
_entity_poly.pdbx_seq_one_letter_code
_entity_poly.pdbx_strand_id
1 'polypeptide(L)'
;MNLAKLKRWGALLGMFLVSFLPSEAAMSFPNIKIGMQTSNSPPDFTNGLQILIWLTILTLAPSILIMTTSFVRLVVVLSLTRQALGAGNLPPNQVITSLALILTFFIMAPTFNEINEQALQPYMKNQITQQVALDRGIVPVRNFMFKQTHEKELALFVRMAKIEKPKNKDDVPTYVLLPSFILSELKTAFTIGFVVYLPFLVIDIVVSSVLVSMGMMFLPPTMIALPFKLIMFVMVDGWYLVVKSLVESFVH
;
A
#
# COMPACT_ATOMS: atom_id res chain seq x y z
N MET A 1 17.05 32.20 -29.34
CA MET A 1 16.33 31.89 -28.10
C MET A 1 16.98 32.71 -26.97
N ASN A 2 16.25 33.73 -26.45
CA ASN A 2 16.84 34.85 -25.67
C ASN A 2 17.23 34.43 -24.27
N LEU A 3 18.53 34.52 -23.91
CA LEU A 3 19.11 34.25 -22.58
C LEU A 3 18.41 35.00 -21.43
N ALA A 4 17.81 36.16 -21.72
CA ALA A 4 17.03 36.95 -20.77
C ALA A 4 15.73 36.25 -20.32
N LYS A 5 15.08 35.46 -21.19
CA LYS A 5 13.89 34.67 -20.83
C LYS A 5 14.26 33.49 -19.94
N LEU A 6 15.39 32.84 -20.20
CA LEU A 6 15.85 31.69 -19.36
C LEU A 6 16.17 32.11 -17.92
N LYS A 7 16.80 33.29 -17.72
CA LYS A 7 17.05 33.84 -16.37
C LYS A 7 15.77 34.20 -15.62
N ARG A 8 14.73 34.71 -16.31
CA ARG A 8 13.43 35.01 -15.68
C ARG A 8 12.69 33.76 -15.24
N TRP A 9 12.74 32.67 -16.03
CA TRP A 9 12.12 31.39 -15.68
C TRP A 9 12.86 30.68 -14.54
N GLY A 10 14.20 30.77 -14.50
CA GLY A 10 15.01 30.27 -13.39
C GLY A 10 14.73 31.00 -12.07
N ALA A 11 14.54 32.32 -12.11
CA ALA A 11 14.17 33.11 -10.95
C ALA A 11 12.75 32.80 -10.43
N LEU A 12 11.79 32.58 -11.32
CA LEU A 12 10.43 32.21 -10.96
C LEU A 12 10.37 30.78 -10.37
N LEU A 13 11.16 29.84 -10.91
CA LEU A 13 11.26 28.48 -10.36
C LEU A 13 11.94 28.47 -8.98
N GLY A 14 12.98 29.30 -8.80
CA GLY A 14 13.64 29.49 -7.49
C GLY A 14 12.70 30.11 -6.45
N MET A 15 11.89 31.08 -6.84
CA MET A 15 10.93 31.74 -5.95
C MET A 15 9.75 30.81 -5.59
N PHE A 16 9.34 29.91 -6.50
CA PHE A 16 8.33 28.89 -6.25
C PHE A 16 8.84 27.79 -5.29
N LEU A 17 10.10 27.39 -5.41
CA LEU A 17 10.73 26.43 -4.49
C LEU A 17 10.94 26.99 -3.08
N VAL A 18 11.21 28.30 -2.95
CA VAL A 18 11.36 28.96 -1.64
C VAL A 18 10.01 29.16 -0.94
N SER A 19 8.89 29.25 -1.68
CA SER A 19 7.54 29.36 -1.11
C SER A 19 7.03 28.05 -0.50
N PHE A 20 7.70 26.92 -0.75
CA PHE A 20 7.39 25.62 -0.15
C PHE A 20 8.23 25.31 1.10
N LEU A 21 9.11 26.22 1.53
CA LEU A 21 9.71 26.10 2.85
C LEU A 21 8.63 26.47 3.88
N PRO A 22 8.21 25.52 4.74
CA PRO A 22 7.23 25.86 5.77
C PRO A 22 7.84 26.95 6.65
N SER A 23 7.18 28.11 6.67
CA SER A 23 7.39 29.13 7.70
C SER A 23 7.40 28.44 9.06
N GLU A 24 8.40 28.73 9.86
CA GLU A 24 8.69 28.16 11.17
C GLU A 24 7.45 28.11 12.07
N ALA A 25 6.60 27.10 11.91
CA ALA A 25 5.83 26.57 13.00
C ALA A 25 6.85 25.76 13.81
N ALA A 26 7.42 26.36 14.84
CA ALA A 26 8.25 25.70 15.81
C ALA A 26 7.45 24.52 16.38
N MET A 27 7.59 23.35 15.77
CA MET A 27 7.19 22.11 16.43
C MET A 27 8.08 22.04 17.66
N SER A 28 7.49 22.31 18.81
CA SER A 28 8.14 22.06 20.10
C SER A 28 8.28 20.55 20.24
N PHE A 29 9.37 20.03 19.68
CA PHE A 29 9.79 18.69 20.02
C PHE A 29 9.98 18.64 21.53
N PRO A 30 9.42 17.66 22.24
CA PRO A 30 9.75 17.46 23.64
C PRO A 30 11.27 17.42 23.73
N ASN A 31 11.87 18.27 24.60
CA ASN A 31 13.30 18.34 24.80
C ASN A 31 13.81 16.99 25.31
N ILE A 32 14.18 16.12 24.38
CA ILE A 32 14.80 14.83 24.69
C ILE A 32 16.25 15.17 25.06
N LYS A 33 16.51 15.40 26.33
CA LYS A 33 17.86 15.45 26.87
C LYS A 33 18.41 14.03 26.84
N ILE A 34 19.10 13.67 25.76
CA ILE A 34 19.89 12.44 25.69
C ILE A 34 21.16 12.70 26.51
N GLY A 35 21.06 12.68 27.82
CA GLY A 35 22.19 12.65 28.71
C GLY A 35 22.70 11.21 28.79
N MET A 36 23.81 10.90 28.14
CA MET A 36 24.58 9.68 28.46
C MET A 36 25.22 9.84 29.84
N GLN A 37 24.44 9.87 30.88
CA GLN A 37 24.93 9.65 32.23
C GLN A 37 24.64 8.23 32.61
N THR A 38 25.65 7.46 32.93
CA THR A 38 25.58 6.17 33.59
C THR A 38 24.94 6.38 34.96
N SER A 39 23.63 6.47 34.99
CA SER A 39 22.85 6.60 36.20
C SER A 39 22.22 5.25 36.52
N ASN A 40 22.56 4.70 37.69
CA ASN A 40 22.00 3.46 38.22
C ASN A 40 20.65 3.69 38.90
N SER A 41 19.90 4.72 38.54
CA SER A 41 18.61 5.05 39.15
C SER A 41 17.44 4.52 38.33
N PRO A 42 16.41 3.93 38.96
CA PRO A 42 15.23 3.38 38.29
C PRO A 42 14.52 4.33 37.30
N PRO A 43 14.42 5.67 37.53
CA PRO A 43 13.73 6.57 36.60
C PRO A 43 14.44 6.76 35.24
N ASP A 44 15.76 6.59 35.16
CA ASP A 44 16.51 6.73 33.90
C ASP A 44 16.33 5.50 33.00
N PHE A 45 16.21 4.32 33.60
CA PHE A 45 15.90 3.09 32.88
C PHE A 45 14.50 3.15 32.24
N THR A 46 13.50 3.69 32.96
CA THR A 46 12.14 3.86 32.42
C THR A 46 12.11 4.85 31.27
N ASN A 47 12.85 5.94 31.30
CA ASN A 47 12.97 6.90 30.21
C ASN A 47 13.64 6.27 28.97
N GLY A 48 14.72 5.51 29.15
CA GLY A 48 15.37 4.78 28.07
C GLY A 48 14.47 3.76 27.40
N LEU A 49 13.72 2.99 28.20
CA LEU A 49 12.73 2.03 27.70
C LEU A 49 11.60 2.71 26.94
N GLN A 50 11.11 3.85 27.44
CA GLN A 50 10.07 4.64 26.77
C GLN A 50 10.54 5.15 25.40
N ILE A 51 11.77 5.67 25.29
CA ILE A 51 12.37 6.11 24.01
C ILE A 51 12.47 4.92 23.05
N LEU A 52 12.93 3.75 23.53
CA LEU A 52 13.02 2.56 22.71
C LEU A 52 11.65 2.11 22.16
N ILE A 53 10.61 2.15 23.01
CA ILE A 53 9.24 1.83 22.60
C ILE A 53 8.75 2.82 21.53
N TRP A 54 8.94 4.14 21.75
CA TRP A 54 8.55 5.15 20.75
C TRP A 54 9.29 4.99 19.44
N LEU A 55 10.61 4.70 19.48
CA LEU A 55 11.40 4.45 18.29
C LEU A 55 10.88 3.21 17.54
N THR A 56 10.56 2.14 18.27
CA THR A 56 10.00 0.92 17.68
C THR A 56 8.64 1.19 17.03
N ILE A 57 7.75 1.93 17.69
CA ILE A 57 6.45 2.31 17.12
C ILE A 57 6.65 3.15 15.86
N LEU A 58 7.55 4.13 15.89
CA LEU A 58 7.82 5.01 14.75
C LEU A 58 8.39 4.24 13.54
N THR A 59 9.21 3.24 13.76
CA THR A 59 9.76 2.39 12.68
C THR A 59 8.72 1.42 12.11
N LEU A 60 7.77 0.96 12.92
CA LEU A 60 6.70 0.04 12.47
C LEU A 60 5.51 0.78 11.84
N ALA A 61 5.29 2.05 12.17
CA ALA A 61 4.14 2.81 11.71
C ALA A 61 3.94 2.79 10.18
N PRO A 62 4.97 3.01 9.32
CA PRO A 62 4.81 2.95 7.88
C PRO A 62 4.33 1.57 7.40
N SER A 63 4.85 0.49 7.99
CA SER A 63 4.46 -0.87 7.62
C SER A 63 3.00 -1.16 7.98
N ILE A 64 2.55 -0.71 9.16
CA ILE A 64 1.16 -0.86 9.59
C ILE A 64 0.23 -0.07 8.67
N LEU A 65 0.57 1.18 8.32
CA LEU A 65 -0.21 2.01 7.41
C LEU A 65 -0.35 1.36 6.02
N ILE A 66 0.73 0.84 5.47
CA ILE A 66 0.71 0.11 4.19
C ILE A 66 -0.20 -1.12 4.29
N MET A 67 -0.10 -1.89 5.38
CA MET A 67 -0.87 -3.12 5.56
C MET A 67 -2.36 -2.90 5.85
N THR A 68 -2.77 -1.70 6.27
CA THR A 68 -4.19 -1.35 6.53
C THR A 68 -4.88 -0.68 5.35
N THR A 69 -4.20 -0.55 4.22
CA THR A 69 -4.71 0.11 3.01
C THR A 69 -4.85 -0.88 1.84
N SER A 70 -5.31 -0.38 0.69
CA SER A 70 -5.40 -1.14 -0.56
C SER A 70 -4.04 -1.56 -1.16
N PHE A 71 -2.91 -1.10 -0.60
CA PHE A 71 -1.57 -1.28 -1.16
C PHE A 71 -1.20 -2.74 -1.41
N VAL A 72 -1.51 -3.63 -0.45
CA VAL A 72 -1.13 -5.06 -0.53
C VAL A 72 -1.73 -5.72 -1.78
N ARG A 73 -3.03 -5.54 -2.03
CA ARG A 73 -3.69 -6.08 -3.24
C ARG A 73 -3.07 -5.52 -4.51
N LEU A 74 -2.88 -4.20 -4.55
CA LEU A 74 -2.35 -3.51 -5.73
C LEU A 74 -0.94 -3.98 -6.08
N VAL A 75 -0.02 -4.00 -5.12
CA VAL A 75 1.38 -4.38 -5.38
C VAL A 75 1.50 -5.84 -5.78
N VAL A 76 0.70 -6.73 -5.18
CA VAL A 76 0.71 -8.16 -5.52
C VAL A 76 0.18 -8.39 -6.94
N VAL A 77 -0.98 -7.83 -7.30
CA VAL A 77 -1.55 -8.02 -8.65
C VAL A 77 -0.66 -7.40 -9.73
N LEU A 78 -0.16 -6.18 -9.53
CA LEU A 78 0.76 -5.54 -10.49
C LEU A 78 2.06 -6.35 -10.66
N SER A 79 2.59 -6.92 -9.56
CA SER A 79 3.76 -7.79 -9.61
C SER A 79 3.48 -9.10 -10.34
N LEU A 80 2.32 -9.72 -10.12
CA LEU A 80 1.89 -10.93 -10.84
C LEU A 80 1.66 -10.64 -12.32
N THR A 81 1.08 -9.49 -12.68
CA THR A 81 0.92 -9.06 -14.09
C THR A 81 2.26 -8.95 -14.79
N ARG A 82 3.26 -8.32 -14.15
CA ARG A 82 4.63 -8.27 -14.69
C ARG A 82 5.24 -9.65 -14.88
N GLN A 83 5.06 -10.54 -13.90
CA GLN A 83 5.56 -11.93 -14.00
C GLN A 83 4.88 -12.69 -15.14
N ALA A 84 3.58 -12.51 -15.35
CA ALA A 84 2.81 -13.12 -16.41
C ALA A 84 3.34 -12.73 -17.81
N LEU A 85 3.73 -11.48 -17.99
CA LEU A 85 4.35 -10.99 -19.23
C LEU A 85 5.67 -11.70 -19.55
N GLY A 86 6.41 -12.18 -18.55
CA GLY A 86 7.69 -12.86 -18.76
C GLY A 86 8.84 -11.93 -19.18
N ALA A 87 8.64 -10.60 -19.09
CA ALA A 87 9.64 -9.60 -19.51
C ALA A 87 10.77 -9.38 -18.48
N GLY A 88 11.01 -10.35 -17.60
CA GLY A 88 12.04 -10.28 -16.56
C GLY A 88 11.73 -9.19 -15.52
N ASN A 89 12.64 -8.21 -15.38
CA ASN A 89 12.50 -7.11 -14.42
C ASN A 89 11.85 -5.84 -15.01
N LEU A 90 11.19 -5.93 -16.16
CA LEU A 90 10.51 -4.81 -16.78
C LEU A 90 8.98 -4.91 -16.60
N PRO A 91 8.32 -3.82 -16.08
CA PRO A 91 8.92 -2.60 -15.51
C PRO A 91 9.64 -2.86 -14.17
N PRO A 92 10.63 -1.99 -13.78
CA PRO A 92 11.39 -2.14 -12.53
C PRO A 92 10.49 -2.15 -11.29
N ASN A 93 10.95 -2.78 -10.19
CA ASN A 93 10.20 -2.85 -8.93
C ASN A 93 9.75 -1.48 -8.42
N GLN A 94 10.62 -0.45 -8.55
CA GLN A 94 10.28 0.91 -8.13
C GLN A 94 9.05 1.45 -8.86
N VAL A 95 8.93 1.19 -10.19
CA VAL A 95 7.78 1.65 -10.98
C VAL A 95 6.49 0.96 -10.51
N ILE A 96 6.54 -0.36 -10.30
CA ILE A 96 5.39 -1.13 -9.80
C ILE A 96 4.96 -0.63 -8.40
N THR A 97 5.92 -0.46 -7.49
CA THR A 97 5.65 0.02 -6.12
C THR A 97 5.11 1.46 -6.14
N SER A 98 5.69 2.35 -6.95
CA SER A 98 5.22 3.73 -7.07
C SER A 98 3.81 3.80 -7.65
N LEU A 99 3.51 2.99 -8.68
CA LEU A 99 2.16 2.91 -9.25
C LEU A 99 1.16 2.39 -8.21
N ALA A 100 1.52 1.33 -7.47
CA ALA A 100 0.70 0.81 -6.38
C ALA A 100 0.42 1.87 -5.31
N LEU A 101 1.42 2.68 -4.92
CA LEU A 101 1.25 3.77 -3.95
C LEU A 101 0.31 4.85 -4.48
N ILE A 102 0.48 5.32 -5.73
CA ILE A 102 -0.38 6.34 -6.34
C ILE A 102 -1.83 5.84 -6.38
N LEU A 103 -2.05 4.61 -6.83
CA LEU A 103 -3.38 4.00 -6.84
C LEU A 103 -3.95 3.83 -5.43
N THR A 104 -3.11 3.50 -4.44
CA THR A 104 -3.52 3.42 -3.03
C THR A 104 -4.06 4.76 -2.54
N PHE A 105 -3.35 5.86 -2.78
CA PHE A 105 -3.84 7.19 -2.41
C PHE A 105 -5.16 7.53 -3.09
N PHE A 106 -5.32 7.16 -4.35
CA PHE A 106 -6.56 7.38 -5.09
C PHE A 106 -7.73 6.59 -4.50
N ILE A 107 -7.55 5.29 -4.22
CA ILE A 107 -8.59 4.41 -3.67
C ILE A 107 -8.94 4.79 -2.22
N MET A 108 -7.93 5.16 -1.42
CA MET A 108 -8.09 5.53 -0.02
C MET A 108 -8.53 6.99 0.19
N ALA A 109 -8.63 7.81 -0.87
CA ALA A 109 -9.01 9.21 -0.77
C ALA A 109 -10.31 9.45 0.03
N PRO A 110 -11.42 8.72 -0.16
CA PRO A 110 -12.62 8.88 0.66
C PRO A 110 -12.35 8.59 2.14
N THR A 111 -11.63 7.53 2.46
CA THR A 111 -11.26 7.17 3.85
C THR A 111 -10.40 8.25 4.50
N PHE A 112 -9.43 8.82 3.76
CA PHE A 112 -8.60 9.92 4.27
C PHE A 112 -9.41 11.20 4.48
N ASN A 113 -10.38 11.49 3.62
CA ASN A 113 -11.29 12.63 3.81
C ASN A 113 -12.14 12.45 5.07
N GLU A 114 -12.69 11.27 5.31
CA GLU A 114 -13.43 10.97 6.54
C GLU A 114 -12.56 11.16 7.80
N ILE A 115 -11.31 10.70 7.79
CA ILE A 115 -10.36 10.92 8.89
C ILE A 115 -10.11 12.42 9.12
N ASN A 116 -9.91 13.16 8.03
CA ASN A 116 -9.66 14.58 8.10
C ASN A 116 -10.86 15.34 8.73
N GLU A 117 -12.08 15.03 8.28
CA GLU A 117 -13.29 15.71 8.75
C GLU A 117 -13.69 15.32 10.18
N GLN A 118 -13.60 14.04 10.54
CA GLN A 118 -14.10 13.53 11.81
C GLN A 118 -13.08 13.60 12.95
N ALA A 119 -11.79 13.62 12.63
CA ALA A 119 -10.71 13.56 13.62
C ALA A 119 -9.74 14.75 13.51
N LEU A 120 -9.09 14.94 12.36
CA LEU A 120 -7.98 15.89 12.24
C LEU A 120 -8.46 17.35 12.37
N GLN A 121 -9.47 17.76 11.61
CA GLN A 121 -9.97 19.13 11.64
C GLN A 121 -10.55 19.54 13.02
N PRO A 122 -11.41 18.72 13.68
CA PRO A 122 -11.89 19.04 15.02
C PRO A 122 -10.75 19.11 16.06
N TYR A 123 -9.74 18.27 15.94
CA TYR A 123 -8.56 18.32 16.80
C TYR A 123 -7.74 19.61 16.59
N MET A 124 -7.46 19.99 15.35
CA MET A 124 -6.74 21.24 15.03
C MET A 124 -7.50 22.48 15.46
N LYS A 125 -8.84 22.42 15.51
CA LYS A 125 -9.70 23.50 16.03
C LYS A 125 -9.87 23.45 17.55
N ASN A 126 -9.14 22.59 18.27
CA ASN A 126 -9.24 22.39 19.72
C ASN A 126 -10.65 22.03 20.21
N GLN A 127 -11.47 21.39 19.36
CA GLN A 127 -12.84 20.96 19.69
C GLN A 127 -12.88 19.59 20.39
N ILE A 128 -11.85 18.77 20.17
CA ILE A 128 -11.72 17.44 20.74
C ILE A 128 -10.30 17.21 21.28
N THR A 129 -10.18 16.31 22.26
CA THR A 129 -8.88 15.91 22.79
C THR A 129 -8.14 14.98 21.83
N GLN A 130 -6.82 14.83 22.00
CA GLN A 130 -5.99 13.92 21.21
C GLN A 130 -6.53 12.48 21.26
N GLN A 131 -6.95 12.00 22.43
CA GLN A 131 -7.50 10.66 22.59
C GLN A 131 -8.76 10.46 21.74
N VAL A 132 -9.69 11.39 21.79
CA VAL A 132 -10.93 11.36 21.00
C VAL A 132 -10.63 11.43 19.50
N ALA A 133 -9.62 12.21 19.11
CA ALA A 133 -9.20 12.29 17.71
C ALA A 133 -8.64 10.95 17.20
N LEU A 134 -7.83 10.25 18.00
CA LEU A 134 -7.31 8.92 17.66
C LEU A 134 -8.45 7.90 17.56
N ASP A 135 -9.37 7.90 18.53
CA ASP A 135 -10.51 6.97 18.54
C ASP A 135 -11.43 7.19 17.33
N ARG A 136 -11.67 8.45 16.94
CA ARG A 136 -12.47 8.76 15.74
C ARG A 136 -11.70 8.47 14.44
N GLY A 137 -10.40 8.74 14.42
CA GLY A 137 -9.56 8.54 13.22
C GLY A 137 -9.40 7.09 12.80
N ILE A 138 -9.46 6.14 13.75
CA ILE A 138 -9.34 4.72 13.44
C ILE A 138 -10.62 4.14 12.80
N VAL A 139 -11.80 4.74 13.06
CA VAL A 139 -13.10 4.22 12.60
C VAL A 139 -13.19 4.11 11.08
N PRO A 140 -12.86 5.13 10.27
CA PRO A 140 -12.88 5.02 8.80
C PRO A 140 -11.95 3.94 8.26
N VAL A 141 -10.76 3.76 8.86
CA VAL A 141 -9.81 2.70 8.47
C VAL A 141 -10.40 1.32 8.79
N ARG A 142 -10.98 1.13 9.97
CA ARG A 142 -11.66 -0.11 10.34
C ARG A 142 -12.82 -0.42 9.39
N ASN A 143 -13.62 0.59 9.04
CA ASN A 143 -14.73 0.43 8.10
C ASN A 143 -14.24 -0.01 6.72
N PHE A 144 -13.14 0.56 6.22
CA PHE A 144 -12.50 0.13 4.99
C PHE A 144 -12.05 -1.34 5.09
N MET A 145 -11.33 -1.71 6.15
CA MET A 145 -10.88 -3.09 6.34
C MET A 145 -12.05 -4.07 6.41
N PHE A 146 -13.14 -3.73 7.12
CA PHE A 146 -14.33 -4.59 7.19
C PHE A 146 -15.02 -4.80 5.84
N LYS A 147 -15.08 -3.76 5.00
CA LYS A 147 -15.66 -3.88 3.65
C LYS A 147 -14.88 -4.85 2.76
N GLN A 148 -13.57 -4.95 2.97
CA GLN A 148 -12.68 -5.77 2.15
C GLN A 148 -12.36 -7.15 2.77
N THR A 149 -12.77 -7.39 4.02
CA THR A 149 -12.52 -8.65 4.72
C THR A 149 -13.62 -9.67 4.43
N HIS A 150 -13.25 -10.83 3.94
CA HIS A 150 -14.20 -11.93 3.75
C HIS A 150 -14.61 -12.54 5.09
N GLU A 151 -15.87 -12.91 5.21
CA GLU A 151 -16.43 -13.48 6.45
C GLU A 151 -15.71 -14.75 6.90
N LYS A 152 -15.26 -15.58 5.95
CA LYS A 152 -14.54 -16.82 6.25
C LYS A 152 -13.21 -16.57 6.95
N GLU A 153 -12.46 -15.60 6.47
CA GLU A 153 -11.15 -15.21 7.04
C GLU A 153 -11.35 -14.54 8.41
N LEU A 154 -12.36 -13.69 8.55
CA LEU A 154 -12.72 -13.09 9.84
C LEU A 154 -13.11 -14.16 10.86
N ALA A 155 -13.98 -15.10 10.50
CA ALA A 155 -14.40 -16.19 11.39
C ALA A 155 -13.23 -17.10 11.83
N LEU A 156 -12.23 -17.28 10.96
CA LEU A 156 -11.01 -18.02 11.30
C LEU A 156 -10.28 -17.36 12.48
N PHE A 157 -9.98 -16.05 12.36
CA PHE A 157 -9.20 -15.34 13.38
C PHE A 157 -10.00 -15.08 14.67
N VAL A 158 -11.31 -14.87 14.59
CA VAL A 158 -12.21 -14.82 15.76
C VAL A 158 -12.11 -16.12 16.58
N ARG A 159 -12.16 -17.27 15.90
CA ARG A 159 -12.04 -18.59 16.54
C ARG A 159 -10.64 -18.81 17.13
N MET A 160 -9.59 -18.42 16.42
CA MET A 160 -8.21 -18.54 16.89
C MET A 160 -7.95 -17.66 18.12
N ALA A 161 -8.53 -16.49 18.18
CA ALA A 161 -8.44 -15.57 19.31
C ALA A 161 -9.26 -16.02 20.53
N LYS A 162 -10.08 -17.09 20.40
CA LYS A 162 -10.96 -17.62 21.45
C LYS A 162 -11.90 -16.57 22.05
N ILE A 163 -12.29 -15.59 21.26
CA ILE A 163 -13.29 -14.58 21.66
C ILE A 163 -14.69 -15.09 21.35
N GLU A 164 -15.68 -14.63 22.14
CA GLU A 164 -17.07 -14.90 21.83
C GLU A 164 -17.43 -14.39 20.43
N LYS A 165 -18.37 -15.06 19.77
CA LYS A 165 -18.79 -14.65 18.41
C LYS A 165 -19.30 -13.21 18.44
N PRO A 166 -18.63 -12.27 17.76
CA PRO A 166 -19.03 -10.86 17.75
C PRO A 166 -20.43 -10.70 17.18
N LYS A 167 -21.26 -9.88 17.82
CA LYS A 167 -22.62 -9.56 17.34
C LYS A 167 -22.58 -8.41 16.32
N ASN A 168 -21.65 -7.48 16.51
CA ASN A 168 -21.49 -6.29 15.68
C ASN A 168 -20.03 -6.16 15.20
N LYS A 169 -19.81 -5.31 14.21
CA LYS A 169 -18.45 -4.98 13.72
C LYS A 169 -17.58 -4.32 14.80
N ASP A 170 -18.21 -3.57 15.69
CA ASP A 170 -17.49 -2.86 16.76
C ASP A 170 -16.95 -3.81 17.84
N ASP A 171 -17.60 -4.96 18.01
CA ASP A 171 -17.17 -6.01 18.97
C ASP A 171 -15.89 -6.73 18.51
N VAL A 172 -15.50 -6.60 17.24
CA VAL A 172 -14.29 -7.25 16.71
C VAL A 172 -13.06 -6.42 17.05
N PRO A 173 -12.11 -6.95 17.84
CA PRO A 173 -10.87 -6.24 18.14
C PRO A 173 -10.01 -6.02 16.88
N THR A 174 -9.30 -4.89 16.82
CA THR A 174 -8.45 -4.55 15.67
C THR A 174 -7.34 -5.58 15.43
N TYR A 175 -6.80 -6.21 16.50
CA TYR A 175 -5.78 -7.26 16.37
C TYR A 175 -6.31 -8.55 15.72
N VAL A 176 -7.64 -8.75 15.66
CA VAL A 176 -8.30 -9.84 14.94
C VAL A 176 -8.64 -9.42 13.51
N LEU A 177 -9.12 -8.18 13.34
CA LEU A 177 -9.51 -7.64 12.04
C LEU A 177 -8.30 -7.51 11.10
N LEU A 178 -7.17 -7.01 11.59
CA LEU A 178 -5.99 -6.74 10.77
C LEU A 178 -5.46 -7.99 10.04
N PRO A 179 -5.17 -9.13 10.71
CA PRO A 179 -4.72 -10.32 9.99
C PRO A 179 -5.81 -10.93 9.10
N SER A 180 -7.09 -10.81 9.48
CA SER A 180 -8.22 -11.24 8.65
C SER A 180 -8.28 -10.45 7.34
N PHE A 181 -8.10 -9.14 7.41
CA PHE A 181 -8.04 -8.24 6.28
C PHE A 181 -6.87 -8.57 5.36
N ILE A 182 -5.65 -8.67 5.90
CA ILE A 182 -4.45 -8.97 5.11
C ILE A 182 -4.61 -10.31 4.38
N LEU A 183 -5.12 -11.34 5.04
CA LEU A 183 -5.36 -12.64 4.41
C LEU A 183 -6.41 -12.55 3.29
N SER A 184 -7.48 -11.77 3.50
CA SER A 184 -8.52 -11.52 2.49
C SER A 184 -7.96 -10.76 1.28
N GLU A 185 -7.13 -9.72 1.51
CA GLU A 185 -6.47 -8.96 0.46
C GLU A 185 -5.53 -9.82 -0.38
N LEU A 186 -4.71 -10.67 0.28
CA LEU A 186 -3.83 -11.61 -0.41
C LEU A 186 -4.62 -12.60 -1.26
N LYS A 187 -5.68 -13.19 -0.72
CA LYS A 187 -6.53 -14.13 -1.46
C LYS A 187 -7.16 -13.48 -2.69
N THR A 188 -7.72 -12.29 -2.53
CA THR A 188 -8.31 -11.52 -3.64
C THR A 188 -7.24 -11.16 -4.67
N ALA A 189 -6.07 -10.70 -4.22
CA ALA A 189 -4.95 -10.37 -5.11
C ALA A 189 -4.47 -11.58 -5.93
N PHE A 190 -4.33 -12.75 -5.31
CA PHE A 190 -3.96 -13.97 -6.03
C PHE A 190 -5.06 -14.42 -6.99
N THR A 191 -6.34 -14.28 -6.62
CA THR A 191 -7.45 -14.60 -7.53
C THR A 191 -7.43 -13.71 -8.77
N ILE A 192 -7.31 -12.39 -8.60
CA ILE A 192 -7.23 -11.44 -9.73
C ILE A 192 -5.96 -11.71 -10.55
N GLY A 193 -4.81 -11.86 -9.88
CA GLY A 193 -3.53 -12.13 -10.54
C GLY A 193 -3.56 -13.41 -11.34
N PHE A 194 -4.21 -14.47 -10.84
CA PHE A 194 -4.39 -15.71 -11.57
C PHE A 194 -5.21 -15.53 -12.85
N VAL A 195 -6.34 -14.81 -12.77
CA VAL A 195 -7.16 -14.50 -13.95
C VAL A 195 -6.36 -13.74 -15.01
N VAL A 196 -5.57 -12.75 -14.58
CA VAL A 196 -4.67 -12.01 -15.48
C VAL A 196 -3.60 -12.92 -16.09
N TYR A 197 -3.13 -13.93 -15.35
CA TYR A 197 -2.09 -14.87 -15.82
C TYR A 197 -2.58 -15.83 -16.89
N LEU A 198 -3.88 -16.21 -16.86
CA LEU A 198 -4.44 -17.26 -17.75
C LEU A 198 -4.17 -17.03 -19.25
N PRO A 199 -4.42 -15.87 -19.87
CA PRO A 199 -4.17 -15.68 -21.29
C PRO A 199 -2.69 -15.83 -21.66
N PHE A 200 -1.78 -15.43 -20.78
CA PHE A 200 -0.34 -15.58 -21.00
C PHE A 200 0.11 -17.04 -20.89
N LEU A 201 -0.50 -17.81 -20.00
CA LEU A 201 -0.27 -19.24 -19.88
C LEU A 201 -0.68 -19.98 -21.15
N VAL A 202 -1.81 -19.60 -21.75
CA VAL A 202 -2.25 -20.19 -23.03
C VAL A 202 -1.22 -19.93 -24.12
N ILE A 203 -0.68 -18.72 -24.24
CA ILE A 203 0.38 -18.41 -25.20
C ILE A 203 1.62 -19.29 -24.97
N ASP A 204 2.05 -19.45 -23.71
CA ASP A 204 3.19 -20.29 -23.36
C ASP A 204 2.98 -21.74 -23.81
N ILE A 205 1.81 -22.30 -23.57
CA ILE A 205 1.45 -23.67 -23.94
C ILE A 205 1.45 -23.83 -25.47
N VAL A 206 0.82 -22.91 -26.20
CA VAL A 206 0.76 -22.96 -27.66
C VAL A 206 2.15 -22.89 -28.27
N VAL A 207 2.97 -21.90 -27.85
CA VAL A 207 4.34 -21.74 -28.35
C VAL A 207 5.19 -22.98 -28.03
N SER A 208 5.09 -23.51 -26.80
CA SER A 208 5.80 -24.72 -26.41
C SER A 208 5.40 -25.92 -27.26
N SER A 209 4.10 -26.11 -27.52
CA SER A 209 3.60 -27.22 -28.34
C SER A 209 4.12 -27.14 -29.78
N VAL A 210 4.13 -25.94 -30.37
CA VAL A 210 4.68 -25.72 -31.73
C VAL A 210 6.17 -26.03 -31.79
N LEU A 211 6.97 -25.53 -30.85
CA LEU A 211 8.42 -25.77 -30.81
C LEU A 211 8.74 -27.25 -30.65
N VAL A 212 8.03 -27.95 -29.77
CA VAL A 212 8.21 -29.41 -29.61
C VAL A 212 7.87 -30.17 -30.89
N SER A 213 6.77 -29.81 -31.57
CA SER A 213 6.35 -30.47 -32.81
C SER A 213 7.33 -30.23 -33.95
N MET A 214 8.06 -29.10 -33.96
CA MET A 214 9.13 -28.80 -34.91
C MET A 214 10.48 -29.44 -34.54
N GLY A 215 10.56 -30.19 -33.44
CA GLY A 215 11.81 -30.81 -32.97
C GLY A 215 12.77 -29.82 -32.29
N MET A 216 12.35 -28.59 -32.00
CA MET A 216 13.19 -27.53 -31.41
C MET A 216 13.17 -27.59 -29.87
N MET A 217 13.51 -28.76 -29.28
CA MET A 217 13.43 -28.99 -27.83
C MET A 217 14.47 -28.19 -27.02
N PHE A 218 15.54 -27.69 -27.65
CA PHE A 218 16.61 -26.95 -26.97
C PHE A 218 16.35 -25.45 -26.86
N LEU A 219 15.33 -24.90 -27.56
CA LEU A 219 14.99 -23.50 -27.48
C LEU A 219 14.09 -23.26 -26.27
N PRO A 220 14.40 -22.26 -25.41
CA PRO A 220 13.55 -21.92 -24.27
C PRO A 220 12.22 -21.33 -24.75
N PRO A 221 11.08 -22.00 -24.56
CA PRO A 221 9.79 -21.56 -25.09
C PRO A 221 9.36 -20.18 -24.57
N THR A 222 9.73 -19.85 -23.32
CA THR A 222 9.41 -18.57 -22.69
C THR A 222 10.01 -17.36 -23.42
N MET A 223 11.21 -17.51 -23.99
CA MET A 223 11.84 -16.43 -24.78
C MET A 223 11.13 -16.22 -26.13
N ILE A 224 10.67 -17.30 -26.74
CA ILE A 224 9.94 -17.23 -28.02
C ILE A 224 8.50 -16.72 -27.79
N ALA A 225 7.87 -17.05 -26.65
CA ALA A 225 6.54 -16.60 -26.31
C ALA A 225 6.48 -15.11 -25.94
N LEU A 226 7.57 -14.52 -25.44
CA LEU A 226 7.61 -13.15 -24.91
C LEU A 226 7.12 -12.09 -25.91
N PRO A 227 7.59 -12.05 -27.19
CA PRO A 227 7.06 -11.07 -28.16
C PRO A 227 5.53 -11.17 -28.35
N PHE A 228 5.00 -12.40 -28.42
CA PHE A 228 3.56 -12.61 -28.59
C PHE A 228 2.75 -12.12 -27.37
N LYS A 229 3.26 -12.37 -26.15
CA LYS A 229 2.67 -11.85 -24.92
C LYS A 229 2.64 -10.33 -24.90
N LEU A 230 3.75 -9.67 -25.25
CA LEU A 230 3.83 -8.22 -25.29
C LEU A 230 2.87 -7.62 -26.32
N ILE A 231 2.85 -8.16 -27.55
CA ILE A 231 1.95 -7.70 -28.59
C ILE A 231 0.50 -7.85 -28.14
N MET A 232 0.09 -9.01 -27.63
CA MET A 232 -1.25 -9.26 -27.15
C MET A 232 -1.63 -8.27 -26.03
N PHE A 233 -0.73 -8.08 -25.05
CA PHE A 233 -0.98 -7.18 -23.92
C PHE A 233 -1.17 -5.72 -24.36
N VAL A 234 -0.37 -5.25 -25.33
CA VAL A 234 -0.50 -3.90 -25.89
C VAL A 234 -1.78 -3.77 -26.72
N MET A 235 -2.12 -4.76 -27.54
CA MET A 235 -3.33 -4.73 -28.38
C MET A 235 -4.63 -4.67 -27.58
N VAL A 236 -4.69 -5.29 -26.41
CA VAL A 236 -5.88 -5.26 -25.54
C VAL A 236 -5.85 -4.11 -24.53
N ASP A 237 -4.88 -3.21 -24.61
CA ASP A 237 -4.65 -2.15 -23.60
C ASP A 237 -4.55 -2.73 -22.17
N GLY A 238 -3.66 -3.70 -22.00
CA GLY A 238 -3.57 -4.54 -20.80
C GLY A 238 -3.35 -3.74 -19.50
N TRP A 239 -2.53 -2.67 -19.53
CA TRP A 239 -2.36 -1.84 -18.33
C TRP A 239 -3.65 -1.16 -17.89
N TYR A 240 -4.42 -0.62 -18.84
CA TYR A 240 -5.72 -0.03 -18.56
C TYR A 240 -6.69 -1.03 -17.95
N LEU A 241 -6.79 -2.23 -18.55
CA LEU A 241 -7.68 -3.30 -18.06
C LEU A 241 -7.32 -3.75 -16.64
N VAL A 242 -6.02 -3.96 -16.36
CA VAL A 242 -5.53 -4.35 -15.03
C VAL A 242 -5.82 -3.27 -14.00
N VAL A 243 -5.47 -2.02 -14.28
CA VAL A 243 -5.71 -0.90 -13.35
C VAL A 243 -7.21 -0.69 -13.11
N LYS A 244 -8.02 -0.72 -14.17
CA LYS A 244 -9.48 -0.61 -14.08
C LYS A 244 -10.07 -1.70 -13.19
N SER A 245 -9.74 -2.97 -13.46
CA SER A 245 -10.21 -4.12 -12.67
C SER A 245 -9.80 -4.01 -11.19
N LEU A 246 -8.57 -3.55 -10.92
CA LEU A 246 -8.09 -3.33 -9.57
C LEU A 246 -8.89 -2.25 -8.84
N VAL A 247 -9.10 -1.09 -9.46
CA VAL A 247 -9.88 0.01 -8.84
C VAL A 247 -11.33 -0.42 -8.62
N GLU A 248 -11.96 -1.03 -9.61
CA GLU A 248 -13.34 -1.53 -9.51
C GLU A 248 -13.50 -2.59 -8.40
N SER A 249 -12.47 -3.39 -8.13
CA SER A 249 -12.51 -4.42 -7.07
C SER A 249 -12.64 -3.85 -5.64
N PHE A 250 -12.48 -2.55 -5.44
CA PHE A 250 -12.66 -1.88 -4.14
C PHE A 250 -13.99 -1.13 -4.01
N VAL A 251 -14.72 -0.97 -5.13
CA VAL A 251 -15.96 -0.16 -5.17
C VAL A 251 -17.19 -0.99 -4.78
N HIS A 252 -17.07 -2.31 -4.73
CA HIS A 252 -18.20 -3.25 -4.44
C HIS A 252 -18.27 -3.63 -2.97
#